data_177258c8b5a1aace2320b1898febf095
#
_entry.id   177258c8b5a1aace2320b1898febf095
#
_cell.length_a   1.000
_cell.length_b   1.000
_cell.length_c   1.000
_cell.angle_alpha   90.00
_cell.angle_beta   90.00
_cell.angle_gamma   90.00
#
_symmetry.space_group_name_H-M   'P 1'
#
loop_
_entity.id
_entity.type
_entity.pdbx_description
1 polymer ?
#
loop_
_entity_poly.entity_id
_entity_poly.type
_entity_poly.pdbx_seq_one_letter_code
_entity_poly.pdbx_strand_id
1 'polypeptide(L)' 'MNKITVPDTQAYAAILWASQKFGPSGYTIQHTFPGKMYEFTFERADQATLFALKWM' A
#
# COMPACT_ATOMS: atom_id res chain seq x y z
N MET A 1 -0.74 -5.03 -13.10
CA MET A 1 -0.05 -4.23 -12.10
C MET A 1 -0.80 -4.27 -10.79
N ASN A 2 -0.06 -4.33 -9.71
CA ASN A 2 -0.64 -4.61 -8.39
C ASN A 2 -0.71 -3.34 -7.57
N LYS A 3 -1.70 -2.52 -7.83
CA LYS A 3 -1.87 -1.22 -7.17
C LYS A 3 -3.03 -1.26 -6.20
N ILE A 4 -2.78 -0.79 -4.99
CA ILE A 4 -3.80 -0.69 -3.96
C ILE A 4 -3.80 0.75 -3.47
N THR A 5 -4.97 1.36 -3.40
CA THR A 5 -5.11 2.74 -2.97
C THR A 5 -5.75 2.79 -1.59
N VAL A 6 -5.16 3.55 -0.68
CA VAL A 6 -5.72 3.76 0.67
C VAL A 6 -5.85 5.25 0.94
N PRO A 7 -6.86 5.66 1.72
CA PRO A 7 -7.00 7.06 2.08
C PRO A 7 -5.87 7.50 3.01
N ASP A 8 -5.58 8.81 3.01
CA ASP A 8 -4.47 9.32 3.81
C ASP A 8 -4.68 9.11 5.31
N THR A 9 -5.93 9.01 5.75
CA THR A 9 -6.23 8.75 7.15
C THR A 9 -5.73 7.38 7.61
N GLN A 10 -5.57 6.44 6.68
CA GLN A 10 -5.10 5.10 6.99
C GLN A 10 -3.69 4.85 6.46
N ALA A 11 -3.13 5.80 5.71
CA ALA A 11 -1.89 5.57 5.00
C ALA A 11 -0.73 5.27 5.94
N TYR A 12 -0.62 5.99 7.05
CA TYR A 12 0.50 5.79 7.97
C TYR A 12 0.48 4.38 8.55
N ALA A 13 -0.68 3.94 9.01
CA ALA A 13 -0.81 2.58 9.54
C ALA A 13 -0.55 1.54 8.46
N ALA A 14 -1.01 1.80 7.24
CA ALA A 14 -0.78 0.89 6.13
C ALA A 14 0.70 0.78 5.80
N ILE A 15 1.42 1.90 5.83
CA ILE A 15 2.86 1.91 5.56
C ILE A 15 3.59 1.09 6.62
N LEU A 16 3.25 1.29 7.90
CA LEU A 16 3.88 0.53 8.97
C LEU A 16 3.60 -0.95 8.83
N TRP A 17 2.36 -1.30 8.53
CA TRP A 17 1.99 -2.70 8.38
C TRP A 17 2.76 -3.34 7.23
N ALA A 18 2.83 -2.65 6.10
CA ALA A 18 3.52 -3.18 4.93
C ALA A 18 5.02 -3.36 5.19
N SER A 19 5.63 -2.39 5.86
CA SER A 19 7.06 -2.49 6.14
C SER A 19 7.38 -3.62 7.10
N GLN A 20 6.50 -3.91 8.04
CA GLN A 20 6.69 -5.02 8.97
C GLN A 20 6.44 -6.37 8.32
N LYS A 21 5.46 -6.43 7.42
CA LYS A 21 5.08 -7.69 6.79
C LYS A 21 5.98 -8.05 5.62
N PHE A 22 6.30 -7.08 4.80
CA PHE A 22 7.00 -7.32 3.53
C PHE A 22 8.42 -6.80 3.52
N GLY A 23 8.81 -6.05 4.57
CA GLY A 23 10.13 -5.45 4.63
C GLY A 23 10.19 -4.11 3.91
N PRO A 24 11.38 -3.51 3.82
CA PRO A 24 11.52 -2.17 3.26
C PRO A 24 11.49 -2.11 1.73
N SER A 25 11.45 -3.24 1.06
CA SER A 25 11.43 -3.28 -0.40
C SER A 25 10.34 -4.20 -0.88
N GLY A 26 10.09 -4.19 -2.20
CA GLY A 26 9.05 -5.01 -2.80
C GLY A 26 7.78 -4.24 -3.10
N TYR A 27 7.74 -2.97 -2.72
CA TYR A 27 6.61 -2.11 -3.04
C TYR A 27 7.07 -0.66 -3.10
N THR A 28 6.27 0.17 -3.78
CA THR A 28 6.50 1.60 -3.83
C THR A 28 5.24 2.31 -3.39
N ILE A 29 5.41 3.52 -2.87
CA ILE A 29 4.31 4.33 -2.36
C ILE A 29 4.31 5.66 -3.10
N GLN A 30 3.14 6.09 -3.56
CA GLN A 30 3.00 7.34 -4.25
C GLN A 30 1.78 8.07 -3.72
N HIS A 31 1.95 9.35 -3.43
CA HIS A 31 0.85 10.20 -2.98
C HIS A 31 0.17 10.79 -4.20
N THR A 32 -1.13 10.63 -4.30
CA THR A 32 -1.89 11.16 -5.43
C THR A 32 -2.64 12.44 -5.04
N PHE A 33 -2.58 13.43 -5.90
CA PHE A 33 -3.31 14.67 -5.76
C PHE A 33 -4.35 14.75 -6.85
N PRO A 34 -5.47 15.41 -6.56
CA PRO A 34 -5.84 16.10 -5.30
C PRO A 34 -6.55 15.20 -4.30
N GLY A 35 -6.64 13.92 -4.54
CA GLY A 35 -7.52 13.03 -3.82
C GLY A 35 -7.07 12.65 -2.40
N LYS A 36 -5.89 13.07 -1.95
CA LYS A 36 -5.37 12.71 -0.63
C LYS A 36 -5.36 11.20 -0.43
N MET A 37 -4.95 10.47 -1.45
CA MET A 37 -4.85 9.03 -1.41
C MET A 37 -3.41 8.62 -1.57
N TYR A 38 -3.07 7.45 -1.04
CA TYR A 38 -1.74 6.87 -1.23
C TYR A 38 -1.89 5.61 -2.06
N GLU A 39 -1.06 5.50 -3.08
CA GLU A 39 -1.09 4.37 -4.00
C GLU A 39 0.12 3.48 -3.71
N PHE A 40 -0.16 2.23 -3.35
CA PHE A 40 0.88 1.24 -3.10
C PHE A 40 0.97 0.33 -4.31
N THR A 41 2.15 0.24 -4.89
CA THR A 41 2.39 -0.65 -6.03
C THR A 41 3.30 -1.77 -5.56
N PHE A 42 2.85 -3.01 -5.71
CA PHE A 42 3.59 -4.19 -5.27
C PHE A 42 4.16 -4.92 -6.47
N GLU A 43 5.36 -5.47 -6.31
CA GLU A 43 5.98 -6.28 -7.36
C GLU A 43 5.34 -7.66 -7.44
N ARG A 44 4.83 -8.17 -6.32
CA ARG A 44 4.24 -9.50 -6.25
C ARG A 44 2.74 -9.41 -6.06
N ALA A 45 2.02 -10.20 -6.86
CA ALA A 45 0.54 -10.19 -6.78
C ALA A 45 0.04 -10.72 -5.45
N ASP A 46 0.72 -11.74 -4.88
CA ASP A 46 0.30 -12.31 -3.60
C ASP A 46 0.40 -11.30 -2.47
N GLN A 47 1.44 -10.48 -2.49
CA GLN A 47 1.59 -9.43 -1.48
C GLN A 47 0.53 -8.36 -1.63
N ALA A 48 0.21 -7.98 -2.87
CA ALA A 48 -0.85 -7.02 -3.12
C ALA A 48 -2.19 -7.54 -2.61
N THR A 49 -2.45 -8.82 -2.81
CA THR A 49 -3.69 -9.43 -2.35
C THR A 49 -3.79 -9.40 -0.84
N LEU A 50 -2.71 -9.75 -0.14
CA LEU A 50 -2.70 -9.70 1.31
C LEU A 50 -2.93 -8.29 1.83
N PHE A 51 -2.28 -7.32 1.21
CA PHE A 51 -2.44 -5.92 1.60
C PHE A 51 -3.88 -5.47 1.39
N ALA A 52 -4.45 -5.82 0.25
CA ALA A 52 -5.82 -5.43 -0.07
C ALA A 52 -6.81 -6.02 0.94
N LEU A 53 -6.63 -7.28 1.32
CA LEU A 53 -7.50 -7.93 2.29
C LEU A 53 -7.45 -7.22 3.65
N LYS A 54 -6.28 -6.72 4.01
CA LYS A 54 -6.10 -6.03 5.29
C LYS A 54 -6.76 -4.65 5.26
N TRP A 55 -6.68 -3.94 4.14
CA TRP A 55 -7.02 -2.52 4.09
C TRP A 55 -8.27 -2.20 3.28
N MET A 56 -9.00 -3.18 2.85
CA MET A 56 -10.28 -2.95 2.17
C MET A 56 -11.45 -3.02 3.11
#